data_57f52c57694ef820bfeb2fe793db96ef
#
_entry.id   57f52c57694ef820bfeb2fe793db96ef
#
_cell.length_a   1.000
_cell.length_b   1.000
_cell.length_c   1.000
_cell.angle_alpha   90.00
_cell.angle_beta   90.00
_cell.angle_gamma   90.00
#
_symmetry.space_group_name_H-M   'P 1'
#
loop_
_entity.id
_entity.type
_entity.pdbx_description
1 polymer ?
#
loop_
_entity_poly.entity_id
_entity_poly.type
_entity_poly.pdbx_seq_one_letter_code
_entity_poly.pdbx_strand_id
1 'polypeptide(L)'
;MPSQEKKRRPLSSDELKTVQAKLLERKQELWNDVVQDLQADAKNDHQELIDTIRDQGDAGLEELRERTVFSLIEIKHNELRTIEDALRRIESGDYGRCMDCGQWISPARLKAMPHAVRCRRCQAQREKIERA
;
A
#
# COMPACT_ATOMS: atom_id res chain seq x y z
N MET A 1 2.24 -11.06 23.41
CA MET A 1 1.29 -12.13 23.71
C MET A 1 1.60 -13.40 22.95
N PRO A 2 1.84 -14.46 23.67
CA PRO A 2 2.15 -15.73 23.01
C PRO A 2 1.08 -16.21 22.04
N SER A 3 -0.19 -15.91 22.34
CA SER A 3 -1.32 -16.36 21.51
C SER A 3 -1.28 -15.81 20.09
N GLN A 4 -0.81 -14.59 19.90
CA GLN A 4 -0.72 -14.01 18.57
C GLN A 4 0.42 -14.59 17.75
N GLU A 5 1.54 -14.88 18.41
CA GLU A 5 2.68 -15.51 17.74
C GLU A 5 2.36 -16.95 17.33
N LYS A 6 1.62 -17.67 18.16
CA LYS A 6 1.18 -19.04 17.86
C LYS A 6 0.21 -19.10 16.70
N LYS A 7 -0.42 -17.97 16.34
CA LYS A 7 -1.40 -17.91 15.25
C LYS A 7 -0.80 -17.41 13.94
N ARG A 8 0.51 -17.28 13.85
CA ARG A 8 1.18 -16.92 12.62
C ARG A 8 1.02 -18.02 11.60
N ARG A 9 0.41 -17.70 10.49
CA ARG A 9 0.16 -18.62 9.40
C ARG A 9 -0.13 -17.85 8.14
N PRO A 10 -0.02 -18.46 6.94
CA PRO A 10 -0.50 -17.80 5.74
C PRO A 10 -2.03 -17.62 5.82
N LEU A 11 -2.52 -16.61 5.14
CA LEU A 11 -3.96 -16.40 5.04
C LEU A 11 -4.59 -17.50 4.20
N SER A 12 -5.80 -17.89 4.56
CA SER A 12 -6.60 -18.78 3.71
C SER A 12 -6.99 -18.06 2.43
N SER A 13 -7.48 -18.85 1.46
CA SER A 13 -7.96 -18.31 0.19
C SER A 13 -9.04 -17.23 0.40
N ASP A 14 -9.98 -17.48 1.31
CA ASP A 14 -11.05 -16.53 1.60
C ASP A 14 -10.52 -15.27 2.28
N GLU A 15 -9.59 -15.43 3.20
CA GLU A 15 -8.94 -14.29 3.87
C GLU A 15 -8.16 -13.44 2.86
N LEU A 16 -7.46 -14.08 1.92
CA LEU A 16 -6.74 -13.36 0.87
C LEU A 16 -7.69 -12.55 -0.02
N LYS A 17 -8.83 -13.12 -0.37
CA LYS A 17 -9.83 -12.40 -1.18
C LYS A 17 -10.37 -11.18 -0.45
N THR A 18 -10.62 -11.31 0.85
CA THR A 18 -11.10 -10.19 1.66
C THR A 18 -10.06 -9.08 1.73
N VAL A 19 -8.81 -9.44 1.97
CA VAL A 19 -7.71 -8.46 2.03
C VAL A 19 -7.51 -7.80 0.67
N GLN A 20 -7.53 -8.58 -0.40
CA GLN A 20 -7.38 -8.05 -1.76
C GLN A 20 -8.47 -7.03 -2.07
N ALA A 21 -9.72 -7.33 -1.70
CA ALA A 21 -10.83 -6.42 -1.92
C ALA A 21 -10.64 -5.10 -1.16
N LYS A 22 -10.14 -5.16 0.07
CA LYS A 22 -9.85 -3.96 0.86
C LYS A 22 -8.73 -3.12 0.23
N LEU A 23 -7.69 -3.78 -0.27
CA LEU A 23 -6.58 -3.09 -0.92
C LEU A 23 -7.05 -2.40 -2.20
N LEU A 24 -7.84 -3.07 -3.00
CA LEU A 24 -8.38 -2.50 -4.24
C LEU A 24 -9.31 -1.31 -3.97
N GLU A 25 -10.15 -1.42 -2.95
CA GLU A 25 -11.02 -0.33 -2.52
C GLU A 25 -10.21 0.88 -2.07
N ARG A 26 -9.21 0.67 -1.22
CA ARG A 26 -8.35 1.75 -0.75
C ARG A 26 -7.56 2.40 -1.89
N LYS A 27 -7.10 1.58 -2.82
CA LYS A 27 -6.41 2.06 -4.01
C LYS A 27 -7.29 3.00 -4.82
N GLN A 28 -8.55 2.62 -5.02
CA GLN A 28 -9.49 3.47 -5.76
C GLN A 28 -9.75 4.79 -5.03
N GLU A 29 -9.92 4.75 -3.71
CA GLU A 29 -10.09 5.96 -2.90
C GLU A 29 -8.89 6.89 -3.04
N LEU A 30 -7.69 6.35 -2.98
CA LEU A 30 -6.46 7.14 -3.10
C LEU A 30 -6.34 7.78 -4.48
N TRP A 31 -6.66 7.03 -5.53
CA TRP A 31 -6.65 7.58 -6.88
C TRP A 31 -7.64 8.73 -7.04
N ASN A 32 -8.83 8.57 -6.46
CA ASN A 32 -9.83 9.63 -6.49
C ASN A 32 -9.33 10.87 -5.74
N ASP A 33 -8.69 10.67 -4.59
CA ASP A 33 -8.12 11.77 -3.82
C ASP A 33 -7.00 12.48 -4.57
N VAL A 34 -6.15 11.73 -5.24
CA VAL A 34 -5.06 12.31 -6.07
C VAL A 34 -5.66 13.17 -7.18
N VAL A 35 -6.68 12.67 -7.86
CA VAL A 35 -7.35 13.44 -8.91
C VAL A 35 -7.95 14.73 -8.35
N GLN A 36 -8.59 14.66 -7.17
CA GLN A 36 -9.15 15.85 -6.54
C GLN A 36 -8.06 16.86 -6.17
N ASP A 37 -6.93 16.39 -5.65
CA ASP A 37 -5.81 17.27 -5.32
C ASP A 37 -5.27 17.99 -6.56
N LEU A 38 -5.16 17.26 -7.67
CA LEU A 38 -4.69 17.84 -8.92
C LEU A 38 -5.70 18.86 -9.48
N GLN A 39 -6.98 18.57 -9.37
CA GLN A 39 -8.03 19.49 -9.82
C GLN A 39 -8.08 20.76 -8.96
N ALA A 40 -7.74 20.65 -7.68
CA ALA A 40 -7.75 21.77 -6.75
C ALA A 40 -6.54 22.69 -6.90
N ASP A 41 -5.51 22.30 -7.65
CA ASP A 41 -4.34 23.11 -7.88
C ASP A 41 -4.70 24.25 -8.85
N ALA A 42 -4.91 25.44 -8.31
CA ALA A 42 -5.35 26.60 -9.07
C ALA A 42 -4.24 27.19 -9.95
N LYS A 43 -2.98 26.85 -9.69
CA LYS A 43 -1.84 27.42 -10.40
C LYS A 43 -1.50 26.70 -11.70
N ASN A 44 -1.87 25.44 -11.80
CA ASN A 44 -1.47 24.59 -12.93
C ASN A 44 -2.66 23.77 -13.42
N ASP A 45 -2.69 23.53 -14.72
CA ASP A 45 -3.66 22.65 -15.33
C ASP A 45 -3.06 21.25 -15.42
N HIS A 46 -3.67 20.30 -14.73
CA HIS A 46 -3.21 18.91 -14.68
C HIS A 46 -4.13 17.96 -15.44
N GLN A 47 -4.96 18.49 -16.37
CA GLN A 47 -5.96 17.67 -17.03
C GLN A 47 -5.36 16.49 -17.79
N GLU A 48 -4.24 16.72 -18.48
CA GLU A 48 -3.55 15.64 -19.20
C GLU A 48 -3.10 14.52 -18.26
N LEU A 49 -2.53 14.90 -17.11
CA LEU A 49 -2.10 13.94 -16.10
C LEU A 49 -3.29 13.19 -15.49
N ILE A 50 -4.39 13.91 -15.21
CA ILE A 50 -5.62 13.31 -14.69
C ILE A 50 -6.16 12.28 -15.67
N ASP A 51 -6.17 12.60 -16.96
CA ASP A 51 -6.63 11.69 -18.00
C ASP A 51 -5.74 10.45 -18.06
N THR A 52 -4.43 10.62 -17.95
CA THR A 52 -3.47 9.50 -17.92
C THR A 52 -3.75 8.59 -16.74
N ILE A 53 -3.98 9.15 -15.54
CA ILE A 53 -4.28 8.38 -14.36
C ILE A 53 -5.57 7.58 -14.54
N ARG A 54 -6.61 8.19 -15.07
CA ARG A 54 -7.91 7.54 -15.28
C ARG A 54 -7.83 6.42 -16.32
N ASP A 55 -7.04 6.62 -17.37
CA ASP A 55 -6.94 5.65 -18.47
C ASP A 55 -5.98 4.51 -18.17
N GLN A 56 -4.86 4.79 -17.52
CA GLN A 56 -3.76 3.84 -17.37
C GLN A 56 -3.59 3.28 -15.96
N GLY A 57 -4.29 3.86 -14.97
CA GLY A 57 -4.22 3.35 -13.59
C GLY A 57 -2.79 3.29 -13.06
N ASP A 58 -2.26 2.08 -12.94
CA ASP A 58 -0.94 1.86 -12.34
C ASP A 58 0.20 2.54 -13.11
N ALA A 59 0.07 2.68 -14.42
CA ALA A 59 1.06 3.40 -15.22
C ALA A 59 1.10 4.89 -14.86
N GLY A 60 0.03 5.42 -14.29
CA GLY A 60 -0.02 6.78 -13.80
C GLY A 60 0.95 7.05 -12.65
N LEU A 61 1.35 6.02 -11.91
CA LEU A 61 2.35 6.18 -10.83
C LEU A 61 3.69 6.64 -11.39
N GLU A 62 4.13 6.07 -12.50
CA GLU A 62 5.38 6.48 -13.13
C GLU A 62 5.29 7.90 -13.65
N GLU A 63 4.15 8.25 -14.24
CA GLU A 63 3.91 9.61 -14.71
C GLU A 63 3.98 10.63 -13.56
N LEU A 64 3.38 10.29 -12.40
CA LEU A 64 3.43 11.15 -11.21
C LEU A 64 4.86 11.35 -10.71
N ARG A 65 5.69 10.32 -10.79
CA ARG A 65 7.08 10.39 -10.31
C ARG A 65 7.91 11.41 -11.11
N GLU A 66 7.58 11.58 -12.36
CA GLU A 66 8.32 12.46 -13.27
C GLU A 66 7.82 13.90 -13.22
N ARG A 67 6.72 14.17 -12.54
CA ARG A 67 6.10 15.48 -12.47
C ARG A 67 6.47 16.24 -11.21
N THR A 68 6.55 17.56 -11.33
CA THR A 68 6.81 18.45 -10.20
C THR A 68 5.68 18.46 -9.17
N VAL A 69 4.50 17.97 -9.54
CA VAL A 69 3.35 17.85 -8.63
C VAL A 69 3.52 16.75 -7.59
N PHE A 70 4.55 15.94 -7.71
CA PHE A 70 4.81 14.83 -6.80
C PHE A 70 4.76 15.26 -5.33
N SER A 71 5.33 16.41 -5.00
CA SER A 71 5.36 16.90 -3.63
C SER A 71 3.98 17.18 -3.05
N LEU A 72 2.99 17.53 -3.90
CA LEU A 72 1.63 17.80 -3.46
C LEU A 72 0.90 16.53 -2.99
N ILE A 73 1.28 15.39 -3.54
CA ILE A 73 0.56 14.14 -3.35
C ILE A 73 1.48 13.04 -2.83
N GLU A 74 2.66 13.40 -2.33
CA GLU A 74 3.70 12.44 -1.94
C GLU A 74 3.20 11.37 -0.97
N ILE A 75 2.45 11.78 0.06
CA ILE A 75 1.94 10.84 1.06
C ILE A 75 1.02 9.81 0.43
N LYS A 76 0.09 10.27 -0.41
CA LYS A 76 -0.87 9.38 -1.10
C LYS A 76 -0.16 8.51 -2.11
N HIS A 77 0.83 9.04 -2.81
CA HIS A 77 1.64 8.29 -3.75
C HIS A 77 2.40 7.15 -3.06
N ASN A 78 2.97 7.42 -1.88
CA ASN A 78 3.69 6.41 -1.12
C ASN A 78 2.74 5.32 -0.64
N GLU A 79 1.55 5.66 -0.20
CA GLU A 79 0.54 4.67 0.19
C GLU A 79 0.12 3.83 -1.02
N LEU A 80 -0.08 4.45 -2.18
CA LEU A 80 -0.40 3.73 -3.42
C LEU A 80 0.67 2.71 -3.77
N ARG A 81 1.93 3.10 -3.67
CA ARG A 81 3.05 2.16 -3.93
C ARG A 81 3.03 0.98 -2.97
N THR A 82 2.75 1.23 -1.71
CA THR A 82 2.66 0.18 -0.69
C THR A 82 1.53 -0.79 -1.02
N ILE A 83 0.38 -0.27 -1.44
CA ILE A 83 -0.76 -1.09 -1.85
C ILE A 83 -0.42 -1.91 -3.09
N GLU A 84 0.20 -1.30 -4.10
CA GLU A 84 0.63 -1.99 -5.31
C GLU A 84 1.58 -3.14 -5.00
N ASP A 85 2.54 -2.91 -4.10
CA ASP A 85 3.47 -3.96 -3.69
C ASP A 85 2.72 -5.11 -3.00
N ALA A 86 1.76 -4.79 -2.13
CA ALA A 86 0.96 -5.81 -1.46
C ALA A 86 0.16 -6.64 -2.46
N LEU A 87 -0.45 -6.00 -3.45
CA LEU A 87 -1.22 -6.69 -4.49
C LEU A 87 -0.32 -7.62 -5.32
N ARG A 88 0.89 -7.17 -5.66
CA ARG A 88 1.86 -8.01 -6.38
C ARG A 88 2.26 -9.21 -5.55
N ARG A 89 2.43 -9.05 -4.25
CA ARG A 89 2.79 -10.15 -3.36
C ARG A 89 1.67 -11.18 -3.23
N ILE A 90 0.42 -10.73 -3.29
CA ILE A 90 -0.73 -11.65 -3.34
C ILE A 90 -0.64 -12.51 -4.59
N GLU A 91 -0.35 -11.93 -5.74
CA GLU A 91 -0.22 -12.65 -7.00
C GLU A 91 0.94 -13.64 -6.99
N SER A 92 2.07 -13.26 -6.38
CA SER A 92 3.27 -14.11 -6.35
C SER A 92 3.24 -15.16 -5.24
N GLY A 93 2.25 -15.12 -4.35
CA GLY A 93 2.16 -16.06 -3.23
C GLY A 93 2.99 -15.70 -2.00
N ASP A 94 3.62 -14.53 -1.99
CA ASP A 94 4.48 -14.09 -0.90
C ASP A 94 3.77 -13.18 0.11
N TYR A 95 2.52 -12.86 -0.13
CA TYR A 95 1.79 -11.96 0.75
C TYR A 95 1.69 -12.53 2.17
N GLY A 96 1.99 -11.66 3.14
CA GLY A 96 1.89 -12.02 4.55
C GLY A 96 3.19 -12.49 5.18
N ARG A 97 4.28 -12.57 4.42
CA ARG A 97 5.59 -12.85 4.99
C ARG A 97 6.28 -11.57 5.41
N CYS A 98 6.83 -11.58 6.63
CA CYS A 98 7.64 -10.45 7.10
C CYS A 98 8.90 -10.34 6.24
N MET A 99 9.17 -9.15 5.72
CA MET A 99 10.33 -8.95 4.86
C MET A 99 11.66 -9.00 5.60
N ASP A 100 11.65 -8.86 6.94
CA ASP A 100 12.88 -8.86 7.72
C ASP A 100 13.20 -10.25 8.28
N CYS A 101 12.22 -10.96 8.86
CA CYS A 101 12.48 -12.25 9.50
C CYS A 101 11.96 -13.45 8.70
N GLY A 102 11.19 -13.23 7.65
CA GLY A 102 10.67 -14.30 6.82
C GLY A 102 9.53 -15.11 7.42
N GLN A 103 9.12 -14.82 8.65
CA GLN A 103 8.00 -15.49 9.29
C GLN A 103 6.68 -14.93 8.79
N TRP A 104 5.61 -15.71 8.95
CA TRP A 104 4.28 -15.23 8.60
C TRP A 104 3.85 -14.12 9.56
N ILE A 105 3.29 -13.05 9.02
CA ILE A 105 2.63 -12.01 9.82
C ILE A 105 1.28 -12.57 10.27
N SER A 106 0.86 -12.24 11.50
CA SER A 106 -0.42 -12.75 11.99
C SER A 106 -1.59 -12.27 11.11
N PRO A 107 -2.59 -13.12 10.87
CA PRO A 107 -3.78 -12.70 10.11
C PRO A 107 -4.48 -11.50 10.73
N ALA A 108 -4.50 -11.39 12.05
CA ALA A 108 -5.13 -10.25 12.74
C ALA A 108 -4.45 -8.93 12.34
N ARG A 109 -3.11 -8.93 12.28
CA ARG A 109 -2.36 -7.75 11.86
C ARG A 109 -2.62 -7.41 10.40
N LEU A 110 -2.66 -8.42 9.53
CA LEU A 110 -2.92 -8.20 8.11
C LEU A 110 -4.34 -7.70 7.85
N LYS A 111 -5.31 -8.14 8.65
CA LYS A 111 -6.68 -7.63 8.54
C LYS A 111 -6.77 -6.17 8.95
N ALA A 112 -6.02 -5.78 9.98
CA ALA A 112 -5.98 -4.41 10.45
C ALA A 112 -5.13 -3.51 9.54
N MET A 113 -4.04 -4.06 9.01
CA MET A 113 -3.09 -3.34 8.16
C MET A 113 -2.73 -4.18 6.94
N PRO A 114 -3.60 -4.19 5.92
CA PRO A 114 -3.39 -5.06 4.74
C PRO A 114 -2.09 -4.80 3.98
N HIS A 115 -1.52 -3.61 4.14
CA HIS A 115 -0.26 -3.24 3.49
C HIS A 115 0.97 -3.52 4.35
N ALA A 116 0.81 -4.13 5.52
CA ALA A 116 1.94 -4.42 6.41
C ALA A 116 2.94 -5.36 5.73
N VAL A 117 4.22 -5.01 5.80
CA VAL A 117 5.31 -5.81 5.22
C VAL A 117 6.20 -6.42 6.30
N ARG A 118 5.99 -6.06 7.56
CA ARG A 118 6.77 -6.56 8.71
C ARG A 118 5.82 -7.02 9.81
N CYS A 119 6.25 -8.04 10.55
CA CYS A 119 5.54 -8.44 11.76
C CYS A 119 5.71 -7.36 12.84
N ARG A 120 4.92 -7.46 13.91
CA ARG A 120 4.94 -6.44 14.98
C ARG A 120 6.34 -6.25 15.56
N ARG A 121 7.03 -7.35 15.82
CA ARG A 121 8.38 -7.31 16.42
C ARG A 121 9.38 -6.63 15.52
N CYS A 122 9.40 -7.00 14.24
CA CYS A 122 10.32 -6.41 13.28
C CYS A 122 10.00 -4.95 13.01
N GLN A 123 8.72 -4.61 12.97
CA GLN A 123 8.30 -3.22 12.80
C GLN A 123 8.73 -2.35 13.99
N ALA A 124 8.54 -2.85 15.21
CA ALA A 124 8.96 -2.15 16.41
C ALA A 124 10.47 -1.94 16.45
N GLN A 125 11.22 -2.95 16.03
CA GLN A 125 12.67 -2.87 15.97
C GLN A 125 13.13 -1.87 14.93
N ARG A 126 12.48 -1.84 13.78
CA ARG A 126 12.76 -0.87 12.73
C ARG A 126 12.51 0.57 13.19
N GLU A 127 11.42 0.80 13.86
CA GLU A 127 11.08 2.10 14.42
C GLU A 127 12.10 2.56 15.46
N LYS A 128 12.62 1.64 16.26
CA LYS A 128 13.70 1.92 17.21
C LYS A 128 14.95 2.41 16.50
N ILE A 129 15.33 1.75 15.42
CA ILE A 129 16.51 2.10 14.63
C ILE A 129 16.31 3.48 14.01
N GLU A 130 15.15 3.75 13.47
CA GLU A 130 14.84 5.02 12.82
C GLU A 130 14.82 6.19 13.80
N ARG A 131 14.50 5.93 15.09
CA ARG A 131 14.51 6.95 16.12
C ARG A 131 15.90 7.24 16.69
N ALA A 132 16.81 6.33 16.49
CA ALA A 132 18.20 6.50 16.97
C ALA A 132 19.01 7.44 16.03
#